data_82439c88354f82ba20c8bc86c1e133c5
#
_entry.id   82439c88354f82ba20c8bc86c1e133c5
#
_cell.length_a   1.000
_cell.length_b   1.000
_cell.length_c   1.000
_cell.angle_alpha   90.00
_cell.angle_beta   90.00
_cell.angle_gamma   90.00
#
_symmetry.space_group_name_H-M   'P 1'
#
loop_
_entity.id
_entity.type
_entity.pdbx_description
1 polymer ?
#
loop_
_entity_poly.entity_id
_entity_poly.type
_entity_poly.pdbx_seq_one_letter_code
_entity_poly.pdbx_strand_id
1 'polypeptide(L)'
;MSKIQSAENFVKERYLGTIRKDANISHYEHLTAVVTRLKNLGVTDEDTLAAAWLQDIIDYTNTSFDELDQRFGSSVAVLVLSMSKDKSLPKSIQEEQYVKQLKESTLDAKLIKLCDISSSIKNLKNSPLSRTRKIKEMKKKLYYLNVIKPDLIKNKDQIPGIAGFVNGVNEVITSYGLRPVVFQ
;
A
#
# COMPACT_ATOMS: atom_id res chain seq x y z
N MET A 1 25.60 -1.97 -1.58
CA MET A 1 24.26 -2.13 -0.94
C MET A 1 23.20 -1.93 -2.02
N SER A 2 22.22 -2.85 -2.16
CA SER A 2 21.17 -2.67 -3.17
C SER A 2 20.24 -1.52 -2.79
N LYS A 3 19.52 -0.99 -3.77
CA LYS A 3 18.54 0.09 -3.55
C LYS A 3 17.44 -0.36 -2.57
N ILE A 4 17.00 -1.62 -2.68
CA ILE A 4 16.02 -2.23 -1.77
C ILE A 4 16.55 -2.22 -0.32
N GLN A 5 17.79 -2.64 -0.11
CA GLN A 5 18.41 -2.65 1.22
C GLN A 5 18.57 -1.24 1.78
N SER A 6 18.92 -0.28 0.94
CA SER A 6 19.02 1.14 1.33
C SER A 6 17.66 1.70 1.76
N ALA A 7 16.58 1.37 1.02
CA ALA A 7 15.22 1.77 1.36
C ALA A 7 14.74 1.13 2.68
N GLU A 8 15.01 -0.16 2.87
CA GLU A 8 14.70 -0.86 4.13
C GLU A 8 15.41 -0.22 5.34
N ASN A 9 16.71 0.07 5.22
CA ASN A 9 17.47 0.70 6.29
C ASN A 9 16.96 2.11 6.61
N PHE A 10 16.61 2.88 5.57
CA PHE A 10 16.03 4.21 5.74
C PHE A 10 14.70 4.17 6.48
N VAL A 11 13.85 3.20 6.17
CA VAL A 11 12.58 2.96 6.87
C VAL A 11 12.81 2.57 8.34
N LYS A 12 13.77 1.68 8.62
CA LYS A 12 14.13 1.32 10.01
C LYS A 12 14.53 2.54 10.82
N GLU A 13 15.35 3.42 10.23
CA GLU A 13 15.80 4.66 10.89
C GLU A 13 14.62 5.62 11.14
N ARG A 14 13.78 5.87 10.12
CA ARG A 14 12.69 6.86 10.18
C ARG A 14 11.51 6.44 11.05
N TYR A 15 11.25 5.14 11.15
CA TYR A 15 10.12 4.59 11.92
C TYR A 15 10.53 3.96 13.24
N LEU A 16 11.76 4.17 13.70
CA LEU A 16 12.25 3.60 14.96
C LEU A 16 11.29 3.90 16.12
N GLY A 17 10.76 2.83 16.76
CA GLY A 17 9.84 2.95 17.89
C GLY A 17 8.42 3.39 17.55
N THR A 18 8.05 3.54 16.26
CA THR A 18 6.70 3.95 15.87
C THR A 18 5.79 2.75 15.67
N ILE A 19 4.52 2.89 16.12
CA ILE A 19 3.46 1.89 15.97
C ILE A 19 2.31 2.47 15.16
N ARG A 20 1.74 1.67 14.25
CA ARG A 20 0.55 2.05 13.50
C ARG A 20 -0.67 2.09 14.42
N LYS A 21 -1.42 3.18 14.37
CA LYS A 21 -2.59 3.41 15.23
C LYS A 21 -3.77 2.46 14.96
N ASP A 22 -3.88 1.95 13.74
CA ASP A 22 -5.01 1.13 13.27
C ASP A 22 -4.84 -0.37 13.53
N ALA A 23 -3.62 -0.85 13.76
CA ALA A 23 -3.35 -2.28 13.78
C ALA A 23 -2.49 -2.77 14.96
N ASN A 24 -1.97 -1.87 15.79
CA ASN A 24 -1.06 -2.19 16.89
C ASN A 24 0.19 -2.99 16.46
N ILE A 25 0.68 -2.74 15.26
CA ILE A 25 1.93 -3.27 14.71
C ILE A 25 2.86 -2.13 14.32
N SER A 26 4.16 -2.39 14.23
CA SER A 26 5.10 -1.39 13.77
C SER A 26 4.91 -1.06 12.29
N HIS A 27 5.29 0.14 11.88
CA HIS A 27 5.33 0.50 10.45
C HIS A 27 6.26 -0.45 9.68
N TYR A 28 7.38 -0.81 10.27
CA TYR A 28 8.34 -1.72 9.66
C TYR A 28 7.74 -3.12 9.38
N GLU A 29 7.01 -3.70 10.33
CA GLU A 29 6.33 -5.00 10.14
C GLU A 29 5.31 -4.94 9.00
N HIS A 30 4.53 -3.87 8.95
CA HIS A 30 3.56 -3.67 7.86
C HIS A 30 4.27 -3.60 6.50
N LEU A 31 5.31 -2.77 6.37
CA LEU A 31 6.06 -2.60 5.12
C LEU A 31 6.79 -3.87 4.72
N THR A 32 7.35 -4.62 5.66
CA THR A 32 7.90 -5.96 5.41
C THR A 32 6.86 -6.89 4.77
N ALA A 33 5.63 -6.86 5.31
CA ALA A 33 4.54 -7.67 4.77
C ALA A 33 4.12 -7.22 3.36
N VAL A 34 4.15 -5.93 3.05
CA VAL A 34 3.85 -5.39 1.71
C VAL A 34 4.90 -5.84 0.70
N VAL A 35 6.19 -5.65 1.01
CA VAL A 35 7.30 -6.05 0.12
C VAL A 35 7.31 -7.56 -0.13
N THR A 36 7.07 -8.36 0.91
CA THR A 36 6.97 -9.82 0.79
C THR A 36 5.84 -10.23 -0.16
N ARG A 37 4.68 -9.57 -0.05
CA ARG A 37 3.54 -9.83 -0.95
C ARG A 37 3.84 -9.47 -2.40
N LEU A 38 4.51 -8.36 -2.65
CA LEU A 38 4.95 -7.97 -4.00
C LEU A 38 5.88 -9.01 -4.62
N LYS A 39 6.87 -9.49 -3.87
CA LYS A 39 7.78 -10.56 -4.31
C LYS A 39 7.00 -11.85 -4.64
N ASN A 40 6.01 -12.20 -3.83
CA ASN A 40 5.15 -13.37 -4.08
C ASN A 40 4.25 -13.21 -5.32
N LEU A 41 3.94 -11.98 -5.73
CA LEU A 41 3.27 -11.68 -7.00
C LEU A 41 4.23 -11.70 -8.21
N GLY A 42 5.53 -11.98 -7.99
CA GLY A 42 6.53 -12.05 -9.05
C GLY A 42 7.21 -10.71 -9.37
N VAL A 43 6.98 -9.66 -8.58
CA VAL A 43 7.66 -8.37 -8.77
C VAL A 43 9.12 -8.50 -8.38
N THR A 44 10.02 -8.22 -9.33
CA THR A 44 11.49 -8.28 -9.17
C THR A 44 12.17 -6.93 -9.40
N ASP A 45 11.45 -5.96 -9.95
CA ASP A 45 11.97 -4.62 -10.21
C ASP A 45 12.44 -3.94 -8.92
N GLU A 46 13.69 -3.48 -8.92
CA GLU A 46 14.34 -2.94 -7.74
C GLU A 46 13.73 -1.60 -7.31
N ASP A 47 13.30 -0.76 -8.26
CA ASP A 47 12.68 0.53 -7.97
C ASP A 47 11.28 0.36 -7.37
N THR A 48 10.51 -0.58 -7.88
CA THR A 48 9.18 -0.93 -7.34
C THR A 48 9.28 -1.49 -5.92
N LEU A 49 10.23 -2.39 -5.66
CA LEU A 49 10.43 -2.95 -4.32
C LEU A 49 10.96 -1.91 -3.32
N ALA A 50 11.85 -1.01 -3.76
CA ALA A 50 12.29 0.11 -2.94
C ALA A 50 11.15 1.09 -2.64
N ALA A 51 10.33 1.44 -3.63
CA ALA A 51 9.15 2.29 -3.44
C ALA A 51 8.13 1.66 -2.49
N ALA A 52 7.98 0.33 -2.50
CA ALA A 52 7.12 -0.38 -1.56
C ALA A 52 7.57 -0.25 -0.09
N TRP A 53 8.87 -0.26 0.17
CA TRP A 53 9.40 0.08 1.48
C TRP A 53 9.07 1.51 1.90
N LEU A 54 9.09 2.45 0.97
CA LEU A 54 8.98 3.89 1.20
C LEU A 54 7.55 4.44 1.06
N GLN A 55 6.56 3.62 0.69
CA GLN A 55 5.22 4.07 0.28
C GLN A 55 4.50 5.02 1.25
N ASP A 56 4.70 4.84 2.55
CA ASP A 56 4.03 5.61 3.60
C ASP A 56 4.91 6.75 4.16
N ILE A 57 6.15 6.90 3.68
CA ILE A 57 7.15 7.68 4.40
C ILE A 57 6.88 9.19 4.37
N ILE A 58 6.36 9.70 3.25
CA ILE A 58 5.95 11.12 3.13
C ILE A 58 4.75 11.41 4.04
N ASP A 59 3.84 10.45 4.18
CA ASP A 59 2.61 10.62 4.96
C ASP A 59 2.84 10.61 6.47
N TYR A 60 3.85 9.90 6.95
CA TYR A 60 4.05 9.65 8.38
C TYR A 60 5.35 10.21 8.95
N THR A 61 6.24 10.74 8.11
CA THR A 61 7.51 11.35 8.53
C THR A 61 7.70 12.73 7.91
N ASN A 62 8.82 13.39 8.20
CA ASN A 62 9.21 14.66 7.56
C ASN A 62 10.02 14.45 6.27
N THR A 63 9.99 13.26 5.69
CA THR A 63 10.71 12.97 4.45
C THR A 63 10.04 13.69 3.27
N SER A 64 10.84 14.44 2.50
CA SER A 64 10.36 15.15 1.32
C SER A 64 10.56 14.34 0.03
N PHE A 65 9.88 14.77 -1.04
CA PHE A 65 10.12 14.24 -2.38
C PHE A 65 11.58 14.42 -2.81
N ASP A 66 12.16 15.60 -2.56
CA ASP A 66 13.55 15.91 -2.96
C ASP A 66 14.56 15.00 -2.24
N GLU A 67 14.31 14.68 -0.97
CA GLU A 67 15.15 13.71 -0.24
C GLU A 67 15.06 12.30 -0.85
N LEU A 68 13.87 11.87 -1.24
CA LEU A 68 13.68 10.57 -1.89
C LEU A 68 14.35 10.53 -3.27
N ASP A 69 14.20 11.59 -4.05
CA ASP A 69 14.81 11.71 -5.38
C ASP A 69 16.34 11.63 -5.30
N GLN A 70 16.95 12.38 -4.39
CA GLN A 70 18.41 12.39 -4.18
C GLN A 70 18.95 11.04 -3.70
N ARG A 71 18.21 10.33 -2.83
CA ARG A 71 18.67 9.06 -2.24
C ARG A 71 18.39 7.84 -3.07
N PHE A 72 17.22 7.80 -3.74
CA PHE A 72 16.71 6.58 -4.39
C PHE A 72 16.44 6.76 -5.89
N GLY A 73 16.51 7.99 -6.39
CA GLY A 73 16.28 8.35 -7.78
C GLY A 73 14.81 8.67 -8.08
N SER A 74 14.60 9.37 -9.20
CA SER A 74 13.30 9.94 -9.58
C SER A 74 12.22 8.88 -9.77
N SER A 75 12.56 7.70 -10.30
CA SER A 75 11.60 6.61 -10.48
C SER A 75 10.96 6.19 -9.16
N VAL A 76 11.76 5.99 -8.11
CA VAL A 76 11.27 5.63 -6.77
C VAL A 76 10.48 6.78 -6.16
N ALA A 77 11.01 8.01 -6.21
CA ALA A 77 10.36 9.19 -5.64
C ALA A 77 8.97 9.43 -6.24
N VAL A 78 8.84 9.31 -7.57
CA VAL A 78 7.55 9.45 -8.28
C VAL A 78 6.57 8.34 -7.90
N LEU A 79 7.01 7.07 -7.79
CA LEU A 79 6.17 5.99 -7.32
C LEU A 79 5.63 6.25 -5.91
N VAL A 80 6.49 6.66 -4.98
CA VAL A 80 6.09 7.00 -3.60
C VAL A 80 5.11 8.16 -3.58
N LEU A 81 5.41 9.24 -4.31
CA LEU A 81 4.53 10.41 -4.39
C LEU A 81 3.14 10.04 -4.93
N SER A 82 3.07 9.17 -5.96
CA SER A 82 1.80 8.74 -6.55
C SER A 82 0.87 7.99 -5.58
N MET A 83 1.41 7.49 -4.47
CA MET A 83 0.67 6.79 -3.41
C MET A 83 0.49 7.64 -2.14
N SER A 84 1.03 8.86 -2.11
CA SER A 84 1.00 9.77 -0.96
C SER A 84 -0.10 10.82 -1.11
N LYS A 85 -0.70 11.23 0.02
CA LYS A 85 -1.71 12.32 0.04
C LYS A 85 -1.03 13.67 0.08
N ASP A 86 -1.52 14.62 -0.69
CA ASP A 86 -1.07 16.02 -0.62
C ASP A 86 -1.66 16.70 0.62
N LYS A 87 -0.84 16.83 1.66
CA LYS A 87 -1.21 17.47 2.93
C LYS A 87 -1.35 18.99 2.84
N SER A 88 -0.89 19.62 1.76
CA SER A 88 -1.06 21.06 1.53
C SER A 88 -2.50 21.42 1.16
N LEU A 89 -3.26 20.45 0.66
CA LEU A 89 -4.66 20.62 0.29
C LEU A 89 -5.61 20.59 1.49
N PRO A 90 -6.74 21.29 1.44
CA PRO A 90 -7.81 21.12 2.42
C PRO A 90 -8.28 19.67 2.51
N LYS A 91 -8.59 19.18 3.72
CA LYS A 91 -9.00 17.78 3.94
C LYS A 91 -10.17 17.33 3.08
N SER A 92 -11.09 18.23 2.76
CA SER A 92 -12.24 17.96 1.88
C SER A 92 -11.84 17.62 0.45
N ILE A 93 -10.67 18.10 -0.02
CA ILE A 93 -10.16 17.90 -1.38
C ILE A 93 -9.10 16.78 -1.43
N GLN A 94 -8.39 16.55 -0.33
CA GLN A 94 -7.30 15.55 -0.28
C GLN A 94 -7.75 14.17 -0.76
N GLU A 95 -8.93 13.73 -0.37
CA GLU A 95 -9.43 12.39 -0.71
C GLU A 95 -9.74 12.27 -2.20
N GLU A 96 -10.44 13.27 -2.77
CA GLU A 96 -10.76 13.31 -4.20
C GLU A 96 -9.49 13.35 -5.05
N GLN A 97 -8.54 14.21 -4.68
CA GLN A 97 -7.25 14.32 -5.37
C GLN A 97 -6.44 13.02 -5.27
N TYR A 98 -6.43 12.38 -4.11
CA TYR A 98 -5.72 11.12 -3.90
C TYR A 98 -6.32 9.99 -4.76
N VAL A 99 -7.65 9.89 -4.83
CA VAL A 99 -8.34 8.90 -5.66
C VAL A 99 -8.02 9.11 -7.14
N LYS A 100 -8.04 10.36 -7.63
CA LYS A 100 -7.66 10.71 -8.99
C LYS A 100 -6.21 10.29 -9.29
N GLN A 101 -5.28 10.67 -8.42
CA GLN A 101 -3.87 10.33 -8.51
C GLN A 101 -3.65 8.81 -8.55
N LEU A 102 -4.32 8.07 -7.69
CA LEU A 102 -4.23 6.61 -7.62
C LEU A 102 -4.78 5.95 -8.90
N LYS A 103 -5.87 6.48 -9.46
CA LYS A 103 -6.45 6.00 -10.72
C LYS A 103 -5.50 6.22 -11.91
N GLU A 104 -4.78 7.33 -11.91
CA GLU A 104 -3.85 7.72 -12.98
C GLU A 104 -2.43 7.13 -12.79
N SER A 105 -2.14 6.51 -11.64
CA SER A 105 -0.83 5.96 -11.32
C SER A 105 -0.45 4.75 -12.20
N THR A 106 0.84 4.40 -12.19
CA THR A 106 1.37 3.24 -12.93
C THR A 106 0.84 1.92 -12.37
N LEU A 107 1.00 0.85 -13.15
CA LEU A 107 0.65 -0.51 -12.69
C LEU A 107 1.47 -0.89 -11.45
N ASP A 108 2.76 -0.52 -11.41
CA ASP A 108 3.64 -0.80 -10.26
C ASP A 108 3.13 -0.14 -8.98
N ALA A 109 2.74 1.13 -9.04
CA ALA A 109 2.11 1.81 -7.90
C ALA A 109 0.81 1.12 -7.45
N LYS A 110 -0.01 0.66 -8.39
CA LYS A 110 -1.25 -0.08 -8.10
C LYS A 110 -0.98 -1.45 -7.49
N LEU A 111 0.09 -2.15 -7.91
CA LEU A 111 0.52 -3.41 -7.28
C LEU A 111 1.00 -3.19 -5.85
N ILE A 112 1.79 -2.16 -5.60
CA ILE A 112 2.17 -1.77 -4.24
C ILE A 112 0.92 -1.49 -3.40
N LYS A 113 -0.03 -0.71 -3.95
CA LYS A 113 -1.28 -0.37 -3.26
C LYS A 113 -2.16 -1.60 -2.99
N LEU A 114 -2.24 -2.55 -3.90
CA LEU A 114 -2.93 -3.83 -3.67
C LEU A 114 -2.32 -4.58 -2.48
N CYS A 115 -1.00 -4.65 -2.42
CA CYS A 115 -0.27 -5.32 -1.33
C CYS A 115 -0.44 -4.59 0.01
N ASP A 116 -0.46 -3.26 0.01
CA ASP A 116 -0.78 -2.43 1.18
C ASP A 116 -2.20 -2.71 1.69
N ILE A 117 -3.19 -2.72 0.80
CA ILE A 117 -4.59 -2.99 1.14
C ILE A 117 -4.74 -4.40 1.75
N SER A 118 -4.16 -5.41 1.13
CA SER A 118 -4.19 -6.79 1.63
C SER A 118 -3.56 -6.92 3.01
N SER A 119 -2.36 -6.34 3.20
CA SER A 119 -1.68 -6.33 4.49
C SER A 119 -2.52 -5.62 5.56
N SER A 120 -3.06 -4.43 5.23
CA SER A 120 -3.89 -3.65 6.14
C SER A 120 -5.16 -4.39 6.56
N ILE A 121 -5.87 -5.04 5.64
CA ILE A 121 -7.09 -5.82 5.94
C ILE A 121 -6.76 -6.99 6.87
N LYS A 122 -5.66 -7.71 6.63
CA LYS A 122 -5.21 -8.80 7.51
C LYS A 122 -4.85 -8.28 8.91
N ASN A 123 -4.18 -7.14 9.00
CA ASN A 123 -3.82 -6.51 10.26
C ASN A 123 -5.05 -6.05 11.04
N LEU A 124 -6.05 -5.47 10.36
CA LEU A 124 -7.33 -5.10 10.98
C LEU A 124 -8.04 -6.29 11.62
N LYS A 125 -8.02 -7.46 10.99
CA LYS A 125 -8.58 -8.70 11.58
C LYS A 125 -8.01 -8.95 12.98
N ASN A 126 -6.72 -8.80 13.15
CA ASN A 126 -5.98 -9.09 14.37
C ASN A 126 -5.84 -7.87 15.33
N SER A 127 -6.35 -6.71 14.93
CA SER A 127 -6.25 -5.48 15.73
C SER A 127 -7.18 -5.48 16.93
N PRO A 128 -6.94 -4.65 17.98
CA PRO A 128 -7.81 -4.52 19.14
C PRO A 128 -9.08 -3.68 18.87
N LEU A 129 -9.28 -3.20 17.66
CA LEU A 129 -10.43 -2.36 17.31
C LEU A 129 -11.74 -3.11 17.42
N SER A 130 -12.83 -2.39 17.75
CA SER A 130 -14.18 -2.95 17.73
C SER A 130 -14.56 -3.45 16.32
N ARG A 131 -15.47 -4.44 16.25
CA ARG A 131 -15.95 -4.99 14.98
C ARG A 131 -16.46 -3.89 14.02
N THR A 132 -17.24 -2.96 14.53
CA THR A 132 -17.78 -1.82 13.73
C THR A 132 -16.66 -0.98 13.13
N ARG A 133 -15.63 -0.68 13.92
CA ARG A 133 -14.49 0.12 13.45
C ARG A 133 -13.65 -0.65 12.43
N LYS A 134 -13.43 -1.95 12.63
CA LYS A 134 -12.77 -2.82 11.64
C LYS A 134 -13.51 -2.80 10.30
N ILE A 135 -14.83 -2.96 10.31
CA ILE A 135 -15.66 -2.92 9.09
C ILE A 135 -15.53 -1.57 8.39
N LYS A 136 -15.57 -0.46 9.12
CA LYS A 136 -15.41 0.89 8.56
C LYS A 136 -14.06 1.05 7.85
N GLU A 137 -12.97 0.64 8.49
CA GLU A 137 -11.63 0.71 7.90
C GLU A 137 -11.47 -0.25 6.71
N MET A 138 -12.02 -1.46 6.77
CA MET A 138 -12.04 -2.40 5.64
C MET A 138 -12.79 -1.81 4.43
N LYS A 139 -13.96 -1.21 4.64
CA LYS A 139 -14.71 -0.55 3.55
C LYS A 139 -13.91 0.56 2.88
N LYS A 140 -13.14 1.34 3.64
CA LYS A 140 -12.24 2.36 3.09
C LYS A 140 -11.14 1.74 2.23
N LYS A 141 -10.53 0.65 2.68
CA LYS A 141 -9.52 -0.08 1.89
C LYS A 141 -10.11 -0.68 0.62
N LEU A 142 -11.31 -1.25 0.70
CA LEU A 142 -12.02 -1.79 -0.45
C LEU A 142 -12.42 -0.72 -1.46
N TYR A 143 -12.71 0.50 -1.02
CA TYR A 143 -12.94 1.63 -1.91
C TYR A 143 -11.71 1.89 -2.79
N TYR A 144 -10.51 1.96 -2.21
CA TYR A 144 -9.27 2.12 -2.99
C TYR A 144 -8.99 0.92 -3.90
N LEU A 145 -9.29 -0.30 -3.44
CA LEU A 145 -9.16 -1.50 -4.27
C LEU A 145 -10.05 -1.41 -5.51
N ASN A 146 -11.27 -0.91 -5.38
CA ASN A 146 -12.16 -0.70 -6.51
C ASN A 146 -11.65 0.36 -7.49
N VAL A 147 -10.92 1.37 -7.02
CA VAL A 147 -10.29 2.39 -7.87
C VAL A 147 -9.20 1.79 -8.76
N ILE A 148 -8.35 0.90 -8.22
CA ILE A 148 -7.22 0.31 -8.95
C ILE A 148 -7.60 -0.97 -9.71
N LYS A 149 -8.70 -1.61 -9.34
CA LYS A 149 -9.14 -2.92 -9.86
C LYS A 149 -9.21 -3.00 -11.40
N PRO A 150 -9.73 -2.01 -12.13
CA PRO A 150 -9.82 -2.10 -13.59
C PRO A 150 -8.48 -2.37 -14.28
N ASP A 151 -7.41 -1.68 -13.85
CA ASP A 151 -6.09 -1.87 -14.43
C ASP A 151 -5.44 -3.18 -13.99
N LEU A 152 -5.71 -3.64 -12.77
CA LEU A 152 -5.25 -4.96 -12.31
C LEU A 152 -5.90 -6.09 -13.11
N ILE A 153 -7.20 -5.99 -13.41
CA ILE A 153 -7.92 -6.98 -14.25
C ILE A 153 -7.36 -6.96 -15.68
N LYS A 154 -7.17 -5.78 -16.26
CA LYS A 154 -6.61 -5.63 -17.60
C LYS A 154 -5.23 -6.28 -17.76
N ASN A 155 -4.43 -6.29 -16.70
CA ASN A 155 -3.07 -6.82 -16.70
C ASN A 155 -2.95 -8.16 -15.94
N LYS A 156 -4.06 -8.84 -15.61
CA LYS A 156 -4.06 -10.05 -14.78
C LYS A 156 -3.17 -11.18 -15.30
N ASP A 157 -3.03 -11.30 -16.61
CA ASP A 157 -2.22 -12.34 -17.25
C ASP A 157 -0.71 -12.11 -17.03
N GLN A 158 -0.32 -10.87 -16.71
CA GLN A 158 1.06 -10.48 -16.37
C GLN A 158 1.36 -10.59 -14.86
N ILE A 159 0.35 -10.88 -14.04
CA ILE A 159 0.46 -10.90 -12.58
C ILE A 159 0.06 -12.29 -12.08
N PRO A 160 0.96 -13.28 -12.18
CA PRO A 160 0.67 -14.63 -11.72
C PRO A 160 0.35 -14.61 -10.21
N GLY A 161 -0.71 -15.33 -9.82
CA GLY A 161 -1.13 -15.40 -8.41
C GLY A 161 -2.09 -14.30 -7.95
N ILE A 162 -2.44 -13.31 -8.79
CA ILE A 162 -3.37 -12.23 -8.39
C ILE A 162 -4.73 -12.78 -7.91
N ALA A 163 -5.25 -13.83 -8.54
CA ALA A 163 -6.51 -14.46 -8.14
C ALA A 163 -6.44 -15.05 -6.72
N GLY A 164 -5.37 -15.77 -6.40
CA GLY A 164 -5.14 -16.29 -5.06
C GLY A 164 -4.97 -15.18 -4.02
N PHE A 165 -4.35 -14.08 -4.42
CA PHE A 165 -4.17 -12.89 -3.59
C PHE A 165 -5.51 -12.25 -3.22
N VAL A 166 -6.39 -12.07 -4.20
CA VAL A 166 -7.75 -11.54 -4.00
C VAL A 166 -8.60 -12.49 -3.17
N ASN A 167 -8.46 -13.80 -3.35
CA ASN A 167 -9.13 -14.79 -2.50
C ASN A 167 -8.74 -14.64 -1.03
N GLY A 168 -7.46 -14.40 -0.72
CA GLY A 168 -7.01 -14.13 0.64
C GLY A 168 -7.63 -12.88 1.26
N VAL A 169 -7.82 -11.81 0.47
CA VAL A 169 -8.58 -10.63 0.91
C VAL A 169 -10.04 -10.98 1.17
N ASN A 170 -10.68 -11.73 0.24
CA ASN A 170 -12.07 -12.12 0.33
C ASN A 170 -12.37 -12.98 1.55
N GLU A 171 -11.50 -13.92 1.91
CA GLU A 171 -11.64 -14.72 3.14
C GLU A 171 -11.78 -13.85 4.39
N VAL A 172 -10.99 -12.79 4.48
CA VAL A 172 -11.08 -11.88 5.63
C VAL A 172 -12.36 -11.06 5.60
N ILE A 173 -12.65 -10.36 4.50
CA ILE A 173 -13.77 -9.41 4.45
C ILE A 173 -15.13 -10.12 4.54
N THR A 174 -15.29 -11.31 3.97
CA THR A 174 -16.55 -12.08 4.06
C THR A 174 -16.82 -12.56 5.47
N SER A 175 -15.78 -12.86 6.27
CA SER A 175 -15.95 -13.17 7.70
C SER A 175 -16.51 -11.99 8.52
N TYR A 176 -16.45 -10.78 7.97
CA TYR A 176 -17.08 -9.57 8.54
C TYR A 176 -18.42 -9.22 7.90
N GLY A 177 -18.94 -10.07 6.99
CA GLY A 177 -20.21 -9.85 6.30
C GLY A 177 -20.12 -8.87 5.13
N LEU A 178 -18.92 -8.58 4.64
CA LEU A 178 -18.71 -7.74 3.46
C LEU A 178 -18.78 -8.60 2.18
N ARG A 179 -19.22 -7.98 1.08
CA ARG A 179 -19.27 -8.67 -0.22
C ARG A 179 -17.87 -8.94 -0.75
N PRO A 180 -17.63 -10.12 -1.35
CA PRO A 180 -16.34 -10.43 -1.95
C PRO A 180 -16.05 -9.50 -3.14
N VAL A 181 -14.78 -9.22 -3.34
CA VAL A 181 -14.28 -8.52 -4.53
C VAL A 181 -14.16 -9.54 -5.67
N VAL A 182 -14.73 -9.20 -6.83
CA VAL A 182 -14.72 -10.06 -8.02
C VAL A 182 -13.67 -9.52 -9.00
N PHE A 183 -12.78 -10.40 -9.45
CA PHE A 183 -11.71 -10.15 -10.44
C PHE A 183 -11.98 -10.97 -11.72
N GLN A 184 -13.09 -10.63 -12.40
CA GLN A 184 -13.49 -11.26 -13.68
C GLN A 184 -13.43 -10.22 -14.79
#